data_22992bf58e068a644585eaba97f09b9a
#
_entry.id   22992bf58e068a644585eaba97f09b9a
#
_cell.length_a   1.000
_cell.length_b   1.000
_cell.length_c   1.000
_cell.angle_alpha   90.00
_cell.angle_beta   90.00
_cell.angle_gamma   90.00
#
_symmetry.space_group_name_H-M   'P 1'
#
loop_
_entity.id
_entity.type
_entity.pdbx_description
1 polymer ?
#
loop_
_entity_poly.entity_id
_entity_poly.type
_entity_poly.pdbx_seq_one_letter_code
_entity_poly.pdbx_strand_id
1 'polypeptide(L)'
;MADLGHEPLNDRVDHPGYYLTSTTEGLDICDAVNRPEIGITYGMYHSMVMGEDPEDVVAGHLDRIFHVHIADHPGRNEPGSGGLPLKQKLAWLEGQGYVGAVGLEFRPTGSTADALRVMRRSLGA
;
A
#
# COMPACT_ATOMS: atom_id res chain seq x y z
N MET A 1 20.83 -12.26 5.55
CA MET A 1 19.49 -12.60 6.04
C MET A 1 18.46 -11.93 5.12
N ALA A 2 17.38 -12.62 4.81
CA ALA A 2 16.32 -12.06 3.98
C ALA A 2 15.54 -10.98 4.73
N ASP A 3 15.10 -9.96 4.01
CA ASP A 3 14.24 -8.92 4.55
C ASP A 3 12.82 -9.46 4.81
N LEU A 4 12.21 -9.00 5.90
CA LEU A 4 10.84 -9.31 6.28
C LEU A 4 10.02 -8.03 6.35
N GLY A 5 9.02 -7.93 5.48
CA GLY A 5 8.04 -6.86 5.53
C GLY A 5 6.72 -7.38 6.06
N HIS A 6 6.28 -6.93 7.24
CA HIS A 6 4.92 -7.20 7.69
C HIS A 6 3.97 -6.14 7.13
N GLU A 7 2.73 -6.53 6.88
CA GLU A 7 1.75 -5.67 6.23
C GLU A 7 0.58 -5.36 7.16
N PRO A 8 0.36 -4.10 7.54
CA PRO A 8 -0.89 -3.67 8.16
C PRO A 8 -2.05 -3.83 7.19
N LEU A 9 -3.15 -4.41 7.65
CA LEU A 9 -4.33 -4.71 6.84
C LEU A 9 -5.54 -3.97 7.38
N ASN A 10 -6.54 -3.69 6.52
CA ASN A 10 -7.78 -3.14 6.99
C ASN A 10 -8.68 -4.23 7.58
N ASP A 11 -9.29 -3.94 8.73
CA ASP A 11 -10.30 -4.77 9.37
C ASP A 11 -11.74 -4.29 9.11
N ARG A 12 -11.88 -3.17 8.40
CA ARG A 12 -13.18 -2.56 8.10
C ARG A 12 -13.95 -3.30 7.01
N VAL A 13 -13.24 -3.83 6.02
CA VAL A 13 -13.83 -4.46 4.83
C VAL A 13 -13.27 -5.85 4.59
N ASP A 14 -11.93 -5.98 4.54
CA ASP A 14 -11.30 -7.20 4.00
C ASP A 14 -10.91 -8.22 5.07
N HIS A 15 -10.43 -7.77 6.25
CA HIS A 15 -9.83 -8.65 7.26
C HIS A 15 -10.38 -8.39 8.66
N PRO A 16 -11.70 -8.60 8.90
CA PRO A 16 -12.28 -8.40 10.23
C PRO A 16 -11.54 -9.19 11.31
N GLY A 17 -11.18 -8.52 12.40
CA GLY A 17 -10.47 -9.13 13.52
C GLY A 17 -8.95 -9.22 13.38
N TYR A 18 -8.37 -8.71 12.29
CA TYR A 18 -6.92 -8.65 12.13
C TYR A 18 -6.32 -7.64 13.12
N TYR A 19 -5.21 -8.03 13.76
CA TYR A 19 -4.63 -7.21 14.82
C TYR A 19 -3.97 -5.92 14.29
N LEU A 20 -3.04 -6.05 13.34
CA LEU A 20 -2.23 -4.91 12.88
C LEU A 20 -2.97 -4.15 11.78
N THR A 21 -3.65 -3.07 12.16
CA THR A 21 -4.45 -2.25 11.24
C THR A 21 -3.91 -0.84 11.04
N SER A 22 -2.85 -0.47 11.75
CA SER A 22 -2.23 0.86 11.72
C SER A 22 -0.83 0.80 11.15
N THR A 23 -0.56 1.65 10.17
CA THR A 23 0.80 1.80 9.62
C THR A 23 1.76 2.34 10.68
N THR A 24 1.33 3.28 11.48
CA THR A 24 2.14 3.84 12.57
C THR A 24 2.53 2.77 13.58
N GLU A 25 1.59 1.93 14.01
CA GLU A 25 1.88 0.81 14.91
C GLU A 25 2.87 -0.18 14.27
N GLY A 26 2.70 -0.47 12.98
CA GLY A 26 3.64 -1.32 12.25
C GLY A 26 5.06 -0.77 12.24
N LEU A 27 5.21 0.54 12.05
CA LEU A 27 6.50 1.22 12.11
C LEU A 27 7.08 1.21 13.54
N ASP A 28 6.25 1.42 14.56
CA ASP A 28 6.67 1.34 15.97
C ASP A 28 7.20 -0.06 16.32
N ILE A 29 6.57 -1.10 15.78
CA ILE A 29 7.06 -2.48 15.93
C ILE A 29 8.44 -2.64 15.27
N CYS A 30 8.63 -2.10 14.07
CA CYS A 30 9.94 -2.13 13.39
C CYS A 30 11.02 -1.46 14.25
N ASP A 31 10.71 -0.32 14.83
CA ASP A 31 11.64 0.43 15.67
C ASP A 31 11.94 -0.31 16.97
N ALA A 32 10.94 -0.95 17.58
CA ALA A 32 11.12 -1.75 18.79
C ALA A 32 11.99 -2.99 18.53
N VAL A 33 11.81 -3.66 17.39
CA VAL A 33 12.66 -4.79 16.99
C VAL A 33 14.07 -4.32 16.67
N ASN A 34 14.21 -3.13 16.10
CA ASN A 34 15.47 -2.46 15.79
C ASN A 34 16.45 -3.34 14.98
N ARG A 35 15.94 -3.98 13.94
CA ARG A 35 16.73 -4.77 12.98
C ARG A 35 16.54 -4.21 11.59
N PRO A 36 17.62 -4.02 10.80
CA PRO A 36 17.51 -3.46 9.46
C PRO A 36 16.74 -4.36 8.48
N GLU A 37 16.66 -5.66 8.77
CA GLU A 37 15.94 -6.64 7.94
C GLU A 37 14.42 -6.62 8.18
N ILE A 38 13.94 -5.86 9.16
CA ILE A 38 12.52 -5.77 9.49
C ILE A 38 11.95 -4.45 8.99
N GLY A 39 10.92 -4.54 8.20
CA GLY A 39 10.23 -3.37 7.64
C GLY A 39 8.77 -3.66 7.36
N ILE A 40 8.18 -2.84 6.54
CA ILE A 40 6.76 -2.88 6.18
C ILE A 40 6.60 -3.16 4.69
N THR A 41 5.70 -4.06 4.34
CA THR A 41 4.97 -4.01 3.08
C THR A 41 3.84 -3.02 3.26
N TYR A 42 3.92 -1.88 2.59
CA TYR A 42 2.92 -0.83 2.71
C TYR A 42 1.75 -1.11 1.78
N GLY A 43 0.68 -1.63 2.33
CA GLY A 43 -0.59 -1.80 1.62
C GLY A 43 -1.32 -0.46 1.55
N MET A 44 -1.04 0.35 0.53
CA MET A 44 -1.64 1.68 0.37
C MET A 44 -3.17 1.61 0.35
N TYR A 45 -3.73 0.58 -0.28
CA TYR A 45 -5.16 0.30 -0.26
C TYR A 45 -5.68 0.15 1.17
N HIS A 46 -5.05 -0.72 1.97
CA HIS A 46 -5.47 -0.97 3.35
C HIS A 46 -5.37 0.28 4.21
N SER A 47 -4.28 1.01 4.08
CA SER A 47 -4.03 2.25 4.79
C SER A 47 -5.15 3.27 4.52
N MET A 48 -5.48 3.50 3.25
CA MET A 48 -6.52 4.45 2.87
C MET A 48 -7.93 3.99 3.28
N VAL A 49 -8.24 2.70 3.22
CA VAL A 49 -9.51 2.14 3.73
C VAL A 49 -9.64 2.38 5.23
N MET A 50 -8.53 2.32 5.98
CA MET A 50 -8.51 2.67 7.40
C MET A 50 -8.61 4.17 7.67
N GLY A 51 -8.59 5.01 6.64
CA GLY A 51 -8.67 6.46 6.75
C GLY A 51 -7.33 7.15 6.97
N GLU A 52 -6.24 6.44 6.79
CA GLU A 52 -4.90 7.02 6.83
C GLU A 52 -4.58 7.75 5.52
N ASP A 53 -3.79 8.82 5.60
CA ASP A 53 -3.18 9.44 4.44
C ASP A 53 -1.72 8.97 4.32
N PRO A 54 -1.30 8.42 3.18
CA PRO A 54 0.11 8.03 2.97
C PRO A 54 1.11 9.14 3.31
N GLU A 55 0.77 10.38 3.00
CA GLU A 55 1.64 11.53 3.26
C GLU A 55 1.88 11.76 4.76
N ASP A 56 0.92 11.37 5.60
CA ASP A 56 1.03 11.51 7.05
C ASP A 56 1.78 10.32 7.69
N VAL A 57 1.51 9.09 7.23
CA VAL A 57 1.97 7.89 7.93
C VAL A 57 3.28 7.33 7.39
N VAL A 58 3.64 7.63 6.15
CA VAL A 58 4.86 7.09 5.50
C VAL A 58 6.01 8.12 5.45
N ALA A 59 5.69 9.42 5.51
CA ALA A 59 6.71 10.47 5.44
C ALA A 59 7.79 10.28 6.53
N GLY A 60 9.05 10.31 6.11
CA GLY A 60 10.20 10.13 7.01
C GLY A 60 10.51 8.67 7.37
N HIS A 61 9.76 7.69 6.83
CA HIS A 61 9.90 6.27 7.17
C HIS A 61 10.21 5.38 5.96
N LEU A 62 10.69 5.95 4.85
CA LEU A 62 10.93 5.19 3.61
C LEU A 62 11.98 4.08 3.77
N ASP A 63 12.91 4.24 4.69
CA ASP A 63 13.90 3.21 5.02
C ASP A 63 13.27 1.91 5.56
N ARG A 64 12.05 1.99 6.09
CA ARG A 64 11.28 0.84 6.58
C ARG A 64 10.24 0.32 5.58
N ILE A 65 10.04 0.99 4.45
CA ILE A 65 9.08 0.55 3.43
C ILE A 65 9.80 -0.30 2.39
N PHE A 66 9.63 -1.60 2.49
CA PHE A 66 10.33 -2.56 1.63
C PHE A 66 9.59 -2.85 0.33
N HIS A 67 8.28 -2.72 0.35
CA HIS A 67 7.41 -2.97 -0.79
C HIS A 67 6.11 -2.20 -0.64
N VAL A 68 5.47 -1.87 -1.76
CA VAL A 68 4.17 -1.20 -1.78
C VAL A 68 3.17 -2.05 -2.55
N HIS A 69 1.96 -2.23 -1.99
CA HIS A 69 0.82 -2.83 -2.69
C HIS A 69 -0.26 -1.79 -2.93
N ILE A 70 -0.90 -1.86 -4.09
CA ILE A 70 -2.03 -0.99 -4.44
C ILE A 70 -3.25 -1.77 -4.95
N ALA A 71 -4.41 -1.24 -4.66
CA ALA A 71 -5.72 -1.58 -5.23
C ALA A 71 -6.61 -0.36 -5.09
N ASP A 72 -7.73 -0.33 -5.80
CA ASP A 72 -8.70 0.76 -5.68
C ASP A 72 -9.86 0.41 -4.73
N HIS A 73 -10.54 1.42 -4.23
CA HIS A 73 -11.67 1.30 -3.32
C HIS A 73 -12.86 2.13 -3.85
N PRO A 74 -14.09 1.62 -3.78
CA PRO A 74 -14.51 0.34 -3.19
C PRO A 74 -14.21 -0.87 -4.09
N GLY A 75 -14.23 -2.06 -3.49
CA GLY A 75 -14.18 -3.34 -4.19
C GLY A 75 -12.83 -4.02 -4.22
N ARG A 76 -11.75 -3.33 -3.86
CA ARG A 76 -10.38 -3.85 -3.97
C ARG A 76 -10.07 -4.27 -5.40
N ASN A 77 -10.53 -3.47 -6.35
CA ASN A 77 -10.41 -3.71 -7.78
C ASN A 77 -9.20 -2.98 -8.38
N GLU A 78 -9.06 -3.05 -9.70
CA GLU A 78 -7.96 -2.43 -10.41
C GLU A 78 -7.89 -0.92 -10.20
N PRO A 79 -6.69 -0.33 -10.08
CA PRO A 79 -6.51 1.11 -10.02
C PRO A 79 -7.21 1.82 -11.19
N GLY A 80 -8.02 2.82 -10.87
CA GLY A 80 -8.85 3.56 -11.83
C GLY A 80 -10.31 3.11 -11.84
N SER A 81 -10.66 2.02 -11.17
CA SER A 81 -12.04 1.53 -11.05
C SER A 81 -12.83 2.18 -9.92
N GLY A 82 -12.14 2.76 -8.95
CA GLY A 82 -12.74 3.36 -7.76
C GLY A 82 -12.38 4.83 -7.58
N GLY A 83 -12.29 5.27 -6.33
CA GLY A 83 -12.13 6.67 -5.98
C GLY A 83 -10.85 7.03 -5.22
N LEU A 84 -9.92 6.10 -5.01
CA LEU A 84 -8.67 6.43 -4.32
C LEU A 84 -7.74 7.26 -5.23
N PRO A 85 -7.09 8.31 -4.70
CA PRO A 85 -6.16 9.15 -5.47
C PRO A 85 -4.80 8.47 -5.67
N LEU A 86 -4.78 7.26 -6.21
CA LEU A 86 -3.58 6.41 -6.29
C LEU A 86 -2.46 7.05 -7.09
N LYS A 87 -2.78 7.62 -8.26
CA LYS A 87 -1.77 8.29 -9.09
C LYS A 87 -1.07 9.42 -8.35
N GLN A 88 -1.84 10.24 -7.65
CA GLN A 88 -1.31 11.36 -6.85
C GLN A 88 -0.41 10.84 -5.72
N LYS A 89 -0.86 9.83 -4.98
CA LYS A 89 -0.11 9.29 -3.84
C LYS A 89 1.15 8.55 -4.28
N LEU A 90 1.11 7.84 -5.39
CA LEU A 90 2.30 7.23 -5.97
C LEU A 90 3.31 8.25 -6.45
N ALA A 91 2.86 9.34 -7.09
CA ALA A 91 3.74 10.42 -7.51
C ALA A 91 4.40 11.12 -6.30
N TRP A 92 3.64 11.32 -5.22
CA TRP A 92 4.20 11.84 -3.97
C TRP A 92 5.27 10.90 -3.40
N LEU A 93 5.00 9.59 -3.35
CA LEU A 93 5.91 8.59 -2.84
C LEU A 93 7.23 8.56 -3.64
N GLU A 94 7.14 8.62 -4.97
CA GLU A 94 8.30 8.74 -5.87
C GLU A 94 9.08 10.02 -5.58
N GLY A 95 8.37 11.14 -5.40
CA GLY A 95 8.97 12.43 -5.05
C GLY A 95 9.69 12.42 -3.70
N GLN A 96 9.30 11.55 -2.77
CA GLN A 96 10.00 11.36 -1.49
C GLN A 96 11.25 10.49 -1.60
N GLY A 97 11.51 9.90 -2.76
CA GLY A 97 12.67 9.08 -3.01
C GLY A 97 12.43 7.57 -2.94
N TYR A 98 11.18 7.12 -2.94
CA TYR A 98 10.89 5.69 -3.02
C TYR A 98 11.30 5.15 -4.39
N VAL A 99 12.14 4.14 -4.41
CA VAL A 99 12.68 3.51 -5.62
C VAL A 99 12.33 2.01 -5.71
N GLY A 100 11.55 1.52 -4.78
CA GLY A 100 11.14 0.12 -4.73
C GLY A 100 10.03 -0.20 -5.73
N ALA A 101 9.62 -1.46 -5.74
CA ALA A 101 8.53 -1.92 -6.58
C ALA A 101 7.16 -1.52 -6.01
N VAL A 102 6.19 -1.36 -6.89
CA VAL A 102 4.77 -1.23 -6.55
C VAL A 102 4.04 -2.43 -7.12
N GLY A 103 3.57 -3.29 -6.24
CA GLY A 103 2.83 -4.49 -6.59
C GLY A 103 1.34 -4.23 -6.74
N LEU A 104 0.73 -4.92 -7.70
CA LEU A 104 -0.70 -4.88 -7.92
C LEU A 104 -1.36 -6.03 -7.16
N GLU A 105 -2.17 -5.70 -6.16
CA GLU A 105 -2.85 -6.70 -5.33
C GLU A 105 -4.35 -6.43 -5.30
N PHE A 106 -5.02 -6.74 -6.40
CA PHE A 106 -6.44 -6.44 -6.58
C PHE A 106 -7.21 -7.61 -7.19
N ARG A 107 -8.53 -7.52 -7.12
CA ARG A 107 -9.46 -8.43 -7.80
C ARG A 107 -9.99 -7.74 -9.05
N PRO A 108 -9.72 -8.26 -10.25
CA PRO A 108 -10.21 -7.61 -11.47
C PRO A 108 -11.74 -7.64 -11.55
N THR A 109 -12.34 -6.56 -12.02
CA THR A 109 -13.80 -6.49 -12.24
C THR A 109 -14.24 -7.33 -13.44
N GLY A 110 -13.34 -7.58 -14.38
CA GLY A 110 -13.56 -8.40 -15.56
C GLY A 110 -12.34 -9.28 -15.84
N SER A 111 -11.84 -9.28 -17.07
CA SER A 111 -10.61 -9.99 -17.38
C SER A 111 -9.39 -9.26 -16.78
N THR A 112 -8.36 -10.02 -16.41
CA THR A 112 -7.10 -9.43 -15.95
C THR A 112 -6.49 -8.50 -16.98
N ALA A 113 -6.57 -8.86 -18.27
CA ALA A 113 -6.05 -8.03 -19.35
C ALA A 113 -6.74 -6.67 -19.42
N ASP A 114 -8.06 -6.63 -19.27
CA ASP A 114 -8.81 -5.37 -19.28
C ASP A 114 -8.51 -4.55 -18.03
N ALA A 115 -8.43 -5.18 -16.88
CA ALA A 115 -8.05 -4.54 -15.63
C ALA A 115 -6.68 -3.86 -15.75
N LEU A 116 -5.70 -4.52 -16.32
CA LEU A 116 -4.37 -3.94 -16.56
C LEU A 116 -4.42 -2.77 -17.54
N ARG A 117 -5.28 -2.80 -18.55
CA ARG A 117 -5.47 -1.64 -19.45
C ARG A 117 -6.07 -0.43 -18.72
N VAL A 118 -7.06 -0.66 -17.85
CA VAL A 118 -7.66 0.39 -17.03
C VAL A 118 -6.59 0.99 -16.12
N MET A 119 -5.85 0.16 -15.41
CA MET A 119 -4.77 0.58 -14.51
C MET A 119 -3.72 1.43 -15.25
N ARG A 120 -3.23 0.97 -16.40
CA ARG A 120 -2.24 1.71 -17.19
C ARG A 120 -2.73 3.10 -17.58
N ARG A 121 -3.97 3.22 -18.02
CA ARG A 121 -4.58 4.52 -18.35
C ARG A 121 -4.70 5.41 -17.12
N SER A 122 -5.13 4.85 -16.00
CA SER A 122 -5.33 5.60 -14.75
C SER A 122 -4.02 6.10 -14.16
N LEU A 123 -2.98 5.27 -14.13
CA LEU A 123 -1.70 5.62 -13.52
C LEU A 123 -0.72 6.28 -14.51
N GLY A 124 -0.98 6.21 -15.80
CA GLY A 124 -0.08 6.74 -16.83
C GLY A 124 1.15 5.85 -17.06
N ALA A 125 1.02 4.58 -16.77
CA ALA A 125 2.12 3.62 -16.88
C ALA A 125 2.15 2.90 -18.24
#